data_688047db111104415aabc17abee0efd0
#
_entry.id   688047db111104415aabc17abee0efd0
#
_cell.length_a   1.000
_cell.length_b   1.000
_cell.length_c   1.000
_cell.angle_alpha   90.00
_cell.angle_beta   90.00
_cell.angle_gamma   90.00
#
_symmetry.space_group_name_H-M   'P 1'
#
loop_
_entity.id
_entity.type
_entity.pdbx_description
1 polymer ?
#
loop_
_entity_poly.entity_id
_entity_poly.type
_entity_poly.pdbx_seq_one_letter_code
_entity_poly.pdbx_strand_id
1 'polypeptide(L)'
;RSTLFPYTTLFRSYYPMSVLMNAGIRDILIISTPQDTPRFEELLGDGHQFGVHLTYAVQPSPDGLAQAFIIGEEFIGDDTVAMVLGDNIFAGHGLKKRLKAAVKNAESGEGATVFGYYVDDPERFGIVEFDHEGKAISIEEKPEHPKSNYCVTGLYFYDNRVVEYAKNLKPSARGELEITDLNRIYLEKGELNVELLGQGFTWLDTGTHESLVEATNFVK
;
A
#
# COMPACT_ATOMS: atom_id res chain seq x y z
N ARG A 1 17.58 -27.07 -10.10
CA ARG A 1 17.17 -25.66 -10.02
C ARG A 1 16.45 -25.49 -8.71
N SER A 2 17.16 -25.01 -7.72
CA SER A 2 16.66 -24.84 -6.36
C SER A 2 15.67 -23.68 -6.33
N THR A 3 14.40 -23.99 -6.15
CA THR A 3 13.34 -23.06 -5.77
C THR A 3 13.42 -22.81 -4.27
N LEU A 4 14.32 -21.93 -3.84
CA LEU A 4 14.50 -21.53 -2.43
C LEU A 4 13.63 -20.33 -2.00
N PHE A 5 12.63 -19.93 -2.80
CA PHE A 5 11.96 -18.66 -2.69
C PHE A 5 10.50 -18.59 -2.22
N PRO A 6 9.71 -19.63 -2.06
CA PRO A 6 8.34 -19.47 -1.59
C PRO A 6 8.25 -19.05 -0.11
N TYR A 7 9.16 -19.52 0.74
CA TYR A 7 9.07 -19.26 2.19
C TYR A 7 9.45 -17.83 2.60
N THR A 8 10.44 -17.21 1.97
CA THR A 8 10.85 -15.83 2.31
C THR A 8 9.79 -14.79 1.96
N THR A 9 9.05 -14.98 0.89
CA THR A 9 7.94 -14.09 0.50
C THR A 9 6.79 -14.18 1.49
N LEU A 10 6.45 -15.37 1.98
CA LEU A 10 5.42 -15.59 2.98
C LEU A 10 5.75 -14.94 4.33
N PHE A 11 7.00 -15.07 4.81
CA PHE A 11 7.42 -14.44 6.06
C PHE A 11 7.39 -12.91 6.01
N ARG A 12 7.59 -12.30 4.86
CA ARG A 12 7.50 -10.84 4.69
C ARG A 12 6.10 -10.30 4.99
N SER A 13 5.06 -11.08 4.81
CA SER A 13 3.67 -10.66 5.06
C SER A 13 3.36 -10.30 6.51
N TYR A 14 4.17 -10.74 7.46
CA TYR A 14 4.02 -10.33 8.85
C TYR A 14 4.28 -8.84 9.07
N TYR A 15 5.18 -8.21 8.30
CA TYR A 15 5.47 -6.79 8.42
C TYR A 15 4.30 -5.91 7.97
N PRO A 16 3.72 -6.07 6.75
CA PRO A 16 2.52 -5.34 6.36
C PRO A 16 1.35 -5.56 7.31
N MET A 17 1.10 -6.79 7.72
CA MET A 17 0.07 -7.11 8.70
C MET A 17 0.29 -6.37 10.01
N SER A 18 1.53 -6.30 10.52
CA SER A 18 1.87 -5.57 11.73
C SER A 18 1.61 -4.06 11.62
N VAL A 19 1.77 -3.48 10.42
CA VAL A 19 1.44 -2.06 10.15
C VAL A 19 -0.06 -1.84 10.32
N LEU A 20 -0.91 -2.68 9.72
CA LEU A 20 -2.37 -2.62 9.88
C LEU A 20 -2.79 -2.80 11.35
N MET A 21 -2.19 -3.75 12.05
CA MET A 21 -2.43 -3.97 13.48
C MET A 21 -2.05 -2.75 14.33
N ASN A 22 -0.95 -2.06 14.01
CA ASN A 22 -0.53 -0.82 14.68
C ASN A 22 -1.48 0.36 14.38
N ALA A 23 -2.11 0.38 13.21
CA ALA A 23 -3.18 1.31 12.89
C ALA A 23 -4.46 1.06 13.73
N GLY A 24 -4.63 -0.15 14.27
CA GLY A 24 -5.80 -0.57 15.02
C GLY A 24 -6.74 -1.49 14.23
N ILE A 25 -6.40 -1.79 12.97
CA ILE A 25 -7.20 -2.62 12.06
C ILE A 25 -7.06 -4.08 12.47
N ARG A 26 -8.19 -4.81 12.46
CA ARG A 26 -8.26 -6.22 12.88
C ARG A 26 -8.91 -7.13 11.84
N ASP A 27 -9.77 -6.61 11.02
CA ASP A 27 -10.35 -7.32 9.89
C ASP A 27 -9.47 -7.07 8.67
N ILE A 28 -8.87 -8.10 8.10
CA ILE A 28 -7.85 -7.99 7.05
C ILE A 28 -8.19 -8.98 5.94
N LEU A 29 -8.28 -8.47 4.71
CA LEU A 29 -8.40 -9.26 3.51
C LEU A 29 -7.03 -9.41 2.85
N ILE A 30 -6.59 -10.63 2.65
CA ILE A 30 -5.37 -10.95 1.91
C ILE A 30 -5.75 -11.27 0.47
N ILE A 31 -5.29 -10.44 -0.46
CA ILE A 31 -5.50 -10.64 -1.90
C ILE A 31 -4.19 -11.11 -2.51
N SER A 32 -4.22 -12.24 -3.20
CA SER A 32 -3.02 -12.83 -3.80
C SER A 32 -3.35 -13.60 -5.09
N THR A 33 -2.33 -14.17 -5.70
CA THR A 33 -2.48 -14.98 -6.91
C THR A 33 -3.21 -16.29 -6.62
N PRO A 34 -3.81 -16.95 -7.63
CA PRO A 34 -4.42 -18.27 -7.45
C PRO A 34 -3.45 -19.33 -6.89
N GLN A 35 -2.15 -19.18 -7.19
CA GLN A 35 -1.10 -20.12 -6.77
C GLN A 35 -0.65 -19.90 -5.33
N ASP A 36 -0.65 -18.65 -4.86
CA ASP A 36 -0.11 -18.29 -3.55
C ASP A 36 -1.19 -18.17 -2.47
N THR A 37 -2.44 -17.89 -2.83
CA THR A 37 -3.54 -17.78 -1.85
C THR A 37 -3.64 -19.00 -0.93
N PRO A 38 -3.62 -20.27 -1.42
CA PRO A 38 -3.68 -21.43 -0.55
C PRO A 38 -2.50 -21.53 0.43
N ARG A 39 -1.32 -21.01 0.04
CA ARG A 39 -0.13 -20.98 0.90
C ARG A 39 -0.27 -19.96 2.02
N PHE A 40 -0.88 -18.80 1.73
CA PHE A 40 -1.19 -17.81 2.75
C PHE A 40 -2.22 -18.34 3.75
N GLU A 41 -3.26 -19.03 3.27
CA GLU A 41 -4.26 -19.69 4.12
C GLU A 41 -3.62 -20.73 5.03
N GLU A 42 -2.72 -21.57 4.51
CA GLU A 42 -2.00 -22.58 5.29
C GLU A 42 -1.08 -21.93 6.37
N LEU A 43 -0.38 -20.83 6.02
CA LEU A 43 0.57 -20.17 6.91
C LEU A 43 -0.11 -19.34 7.99
N LEU A 44 -1.11 -18.56 7.64
CA LEU A 44 -1.68 -17.52 8.48
C LEU A 44 -3.02 -17.92 9.11
N GLY A 45 -3.69 -18.95 8.57
CA GLY A 45 -4.98 -19.42 9.05
C GLY A 45 -6.03 -18.33 9.04
N ASP A 46 -6.88 -18.33 10.04
CA ASP A 46 -7.91 -17.30 10.25
C ASP A 46 -7.40 -16.04 10.99
N GLY A 47 -6.12 -15.98 11.34
CA GLY A 47 -5.49 -14.85 12.02
C GLY A 47 -5.67 -14.82 13.53
N HIS A 48 -6.43 -15.75 14.11
CA HIS A 48 -6.72 -15.79 15.56
C HIS A 48 -5.44 -15.74 16.41
N GLN A 49 -4.37 -16.45 16.04
CA GLN A 49 -3.09 -16.46 16.73
C GLN A 49 -2.39 -15.10 16.78
N PHE A 50 -2.78 -14.15 15.90
CA PHE A 50 -2.24 -12.78 15.86
C PHE A 50 -3.23 -11.76 16.45
N GLY A 51 -4.41 -12.18 16.87
CA GLY A 51 -5.46 -11.30 17.36
C GLY A 51 -6.11 -10.45 16.25
N VAL A 52 -6.18 -11.00 15.04
CA VAL A 52 -6.85 -10.42 13.87
C VAL A 52 -7.79 -11.45 13.24
N HIS A 53 -8.61 -11.01 12.30
CA HIS A 53 -9.48 -11.81 11.48
C HIS A 53 -8.96 -11.75 10.05
N LEU A 54 -8.56 -12.89 9.49
CA LEU A 54 -8.07 -12.98 8.13
C LEU A 54 -9.10 -13.62 7.22
N THR A 55 -9.34 -12.99 6.09
CA THR A 55 -10.06 -13.53 4.95
C THR A 55 -9.18 -13.47 3.72
N TYR A 56 -9.53 -14.21 2.67
CA TYR A 56 -8.68 -14.39 1.50
C TYR A 56 -9.48 -14.19 0.23
N ALA A 57 -8.87 -13.55 -0.75
CA ALA A 57 -9.43 -13.42 -2.09
C ALA A 57 -8.34 -13.63 -3.15
N VAL A 58 -8.76 -14.04 -4.32
CA VAL A 58 -7.86 -14.30 -5.46
C VAL A 58 -7.94 -13.15 -6.44
N GLN A 59 -6.78 -12.59 -6.80
CA GLN A 59 -6.61 -11.75 -7.97
C GLN A 59 -6.16 -12.64 -9.13
N PRO A 60 -7.03 -12.90 -10.13
CA PRO A 60 -6.74 -13.90 -11.16
C PRO A 60 -5.67 -13.48 -12.16
N SER A 61 -5.50 -12.15 -12.35
CA SER A 61 -4.53 -11.53 -13.24
C SER A 61 -3.98 -10.24 -12.64
N PRO A 62 -2.76 -9.82 -13.00
CA PRO A 62 -2.13 -8.61 -12.47
C PRO A 62 -2.65 -7.34 -13.15
N ASP A 63 -3.94 -7.06 -13.01
CA ASP A 63 -4.63 -5.96 -13.70
C ASP A 63 -4.48 -4.61 -12.97
N GLY A 64 -3.52 -4.52 -12.04
CA GLY A 64 -3.19 -3.30 -11.31
C GLY A 64 -3.63 -3.32 -9.85
N LEU A 65 -3.03 -2.43 -9.05
CA LEU A 65 -3.26 -2.39 -7.59
C LEU A 65 -4.66 -1.90 -7.23
N ALA A 66 -5.24 -0.97 -8.02
CA ALA A 66 -6.58 -0.47 -7.73
C ALA A 66 -7.68 -1.54 -7.90
N GLN A 67 -7.41 -2.64 -8.63
CA GLN A 67 -8.32 -3.78 -8.73
C GLN A 67 -8.62 -4.41 -7.35
N ALA A 68 -7.72 -4.28 -6.38
CA ALA A 68 -7.91 -4.80 -5.03
C ALA A 68 -9.19 -4.27 -4.37
N PHE A 69 -9.57 -3.02 -4.61
CA PHE A 69 -10.80 -2.43 -4.08
C PHE A 69 -12.07 -2.97 -4.74
N ILE A 70 -11.97 -3.40 -6.00
CA ILE A 70 -13.07 -4.04 -6.72
C ILE A 70 -13.25 -5.48 -6.21
N ILE A 71 -12.14 -6.22 -6.06
CA ILE A 71 -12.15 -7.59 -5.51
C ILE A 71 -12.64 -7.58 -4.05
N GLY A 72 -12.22 -6.60 -3.28
CA GLY A 72 -12.53 -6.45 -1.86
C GLY A 72 -13.86 -5.74 -1.57
N GLU A 73 -14.67 -5.39 -2.56
CA GLU A 73 -15.89 -4.59 -2.37
C GLU A 73 -16.83 -5.13 -1.30
N GLU A 74 -17.13 -6.43 -1.35
CA GLU A 74 -18.01 -7.09 -0.37
C GLU A 74 -17.41 -7.07 1.04
N PHE A 75 -16.07 -7.24 1.15
CA PHE A 75 -15.35 -7.16 2.41
C PHE A 75 -15.34 -5.73 2.98
N ILE A 76 -15.15 -4.73 2.12
CA ILE A 76 -15.12 -3.31 2.53
C ILE A 76 -16.51 -2.83 2.95
N GLY A 77 -17.56 -3.24 2.21
CA GLY A 77 -18.93 -2.79 2.50
C GLY A 77 -19.03 -1.27 2.51
N ASP A 78 -19.59 -0.72 3.57
CA ASP A 78 -19.76 0.72 3.77
C ASP A 78 -18.63 1.35 4.62
N ASP A 79 -17.56 0.62 4.93
CA ASP A 79 -16.47 1.07 5.80
C ASP A 79 -15.36 1.77 5.04
N THR A 80 -14.46 2.42 5.76
CA THR A 80 -13.18 2.92 5.25
C THR A 80 -12.18 1.78 5.09
N VAL A 81 -11.15 1.96 4.28
CA VAL A 81 -10.19 0.90 3.99
C VAL A 81 -8.76 1.38 4.01
N ALA A 82 -7.87 0.56 4.57
CA ALA A 82 -6.43 0.70 4.40
C ALA A 82 -5.90 -0.42 3.49
N MET A 83 -4.93 -0.09 2.64
CA MET A 83 -4.19 -1.07 1.86
C MET A 83 -2.70 -0.94 2.13
N VAL A 84 -2.03 -2.07 2.29
CA VAL A 84 -0.58 -2.16 2.40
C VAL A 84 -0.06 -3.23 1.43
N LEU A 85 1.02 -2.93 0.73
CA LEU A 85 1.64 -3.89 -0.19
C LEU A 85 2.44 -4.94 0.59
N GLY A 86 2.34 -6.20 0.17
CA GLY A 86 2.88 -7.35 0.87
C GLY A 86 4.40 -7.43 0.92
N ASP A 87 5.10 -6.63 0.14
CA ASP A 87 6.56 -6.53 0.06
C ASP A 87 7.12 -5.24 0.71
N ASN A 88 6.28 -4.45 1.37
CA ASN A 88 6.68 -3.21 2.00
C ASN A 88 6.94 -3.39 3.50
N ILE A 89 8.05 -2.85 3.97
CA ILE A 89 8.44 -2.80 5.38
C ILE A 89 8.51 -1.35 5.83
N PHE A 90 7.82 -1.05 6.92
CA PHE A 90 7.82 0.28 7.53
C PHE A 90 8.33 0.19 8.95
N ALA A 91 9.31 1.03 9.30
CA ALA A 91 9.81 1.17 10.65
C ALA A 91 10.10 2.65 10.97
N GLY A 92 9.93 3.03 12.22
CA GLY A 92 10.26 4.39 12.64
C GLY A 92 9.53 4.80 13.91
N HIS A 93 10.15 5.75 14.61
CA HIS A 93 9.56 6.29 15.82
C HIS A 93 8.31 7.14 15.50
N GLY A 94 7.21 6.86 16.20
CA GLY A 94 5.95 7.59 16.00
C GLY A 94 5.10 7.10 14.82
N LEU A 95 5.50 6.05 14.09
CA LEU A 95 4.70 5.47 13.00
C LEU A 95 3.26 5.20 13.43
N LYS A 96 3.05 4.56 14.57
CA LYS A 96 1.72 4.25 15.11
C LYS A 96 0.80 5.49 15.23
N LYS A 97 1.37 6.65 15.61
CA LYS A 97 0.59 7.90 15.72
C LYS A 97 0.13 8.38 14.34
N ARG A 98 1.01 8.29 13.34
CA ARG A 98 0.71 8.69 11.96
C ARG A 98 -0.34 7.76 11.33
N LEU A 99 -0.22 6.44 11.54
CA LEU A 99 -1.20 5.46 11.08
C LEU A 99 -2.59 5.74 11.66
N LYS A 100 -2.69 6.01 12.96
CA LYS A 100 -3.97 6.36 13.60
C LYS A 100 -4.55 7.69 13.11
N ALA A 101 -3.71 8.66 12.76
CA ALA A 101 -4.17 9.90 12.14
C ALA A 101 -4.74 9.65 10.74
N ALA A 102 -4.10 8.78 9.95
CA ALA A 102 -4.59 8.39 8.63
C ALA A 102 -5.94 7.65 8.69
N VAL A 103 -6.10 6.73 9.66
CA VAL A 103 -7.39 6.07 9.92
C VAL A 103 -8.47 7.11 10.22
N LYS A 104 -8.19 8.04 11.15
CA LYS A 104 -9.13 9.08 11.53
C LYS A 104 -9.52 9.98 10.35
N ASN A 105 -8.54 10.31 9.48
CA ASN A 105 -8.81 11.11 8.27
C ASN A 105 -9.78 10.37 7.33
N ALA A 106 -9.56 9.09 7.09
CA ALA A 106 -10.46 8.27 6.27
C ALA A 106 -11.87 8.17 6.89
N GLU A 107 -11.96 7.91 8.20
CA GLU A 107 -13.23 7.81 8.94
C GLU A 107 -14.03 9.12 8.98
N SER A 108 -13.35 10.27 8.92
CA SER A 108 -14.04 11.58 8.86
C SER A 108 -14.61 11.90 7.47
N GLY A 109 -14.32 11.10 6.46
CA GLY A 109 -14.72 11.34 5.07
C GLY A 109 -13.95 12.49 4.41
N GLU A 110 -12.80 12.88 4.99
CA GLU A 110 -11.94 13.96 4.46
C GLU A 110 -11.06 13.50 3.29
N GLY A 111 -11.21 12.26 2.83
CA GLY A 111 -10.56 11.74 1.63
C GLY A 111 -9.54 10.65 1.91
N ALA A 112 -8.38 10.76 1.26
CA ALA A 112 -7.30 9.75 1.30
C ALA A 112 -6.06 10.28 2.02
N THR A 113 -5.31 9.33 2.63
CA THR A 113 -3.96 9.57 3.12
C THR A 113 -3.01 8.56 2.51
N VAL A 114 -1.94 9.05 1.91
CA VAL A 114 -0.81 8.26 1.39
C VAL A 114 0.48 8.68 2.10
N PHE A 115 1.47 7.81 2.09
CA PHE A 115 2.76 8.07 2.73
C PHE A 115 3.84 8.28 1.69
N GLY A 116 4.51 9.43 1.77
CA GLY A 116 5.61 9.79 0.89
C GLY A 116 6.97 9.51 1.52
N TYR A 117 7.93 9.05 0.72
CA TYR A 117 9.30 8.78 1.14
C TYR A 117 10.30 9.28 0.10
N TYR A 118 11.44 9.81 0.54
CA TYR A 118 12.50 10.27 -0.35
C TYR A 118 13.29 9.06 -0.88
N VAL A 119 13.50 9.01 -2.20
CA VAL A 119 14.25 7.95 -2.91
C VAL A 119 15.27 8.56 -3.86
N ASP A 120 16.33 7.81 -4.15
CA ASP A 120 17.37 8.22 -5.09
C ASP A 120 17.06 7.80 -6.53
N ASP A 121 16.12 6.86 -6.73
CA ASP A 121 15.70 6.28 -8.01
C ASP A 121 14.18 6.49 -8.26
N PRO A 122 13.72 7.75 -8.34
CA PRO A 122 12.29 8.08 -8.36
C PRO A 122 11.52 7.54 -9.57
N GLU A 123 12.18 7.29 -10.70
CA GLU A 123 11.58 6.78 -11.93
C GLU A 123 10.91 5.40 -11.80
N ARG A 124 11.16 4.71 -10.68
CA ARG A 124 10.57 3.39 -10.41
C ARG A 124 9.19 3.43 -9.76
N PHE A 125 8.77 4.58 -9.26
CA PHE A 125 7.63 4.73 -8.35
C PHE A 125 6.61 5.75 -8.83
N GLY A 126 5.46 5.79 -8.18
CA GLY A 126 4.56 6.93 -8.26
C GLY A 126 5.16 8.14 -7.55
N ILE A 127 5.35 9.25 -8.24
CA ILE A 127 6.06 10.44 -7.74
C ILE A 127 5.10 11.56 -7.45
N VAL A 128 5.23 12.17 -6.27
CA VAL A 128 4.47 13.34 -5.86
C VAL A 128 5.31 14.60 -6.04
N GLU A 129 4.74 15.61 -6.70
CA GLU A 129 5.29 16.95 -6.77
C GLU A 129 4.62 17.85 -5.73
N PHE A 130 5.40 18.69 -5.07
CA PHE A 130 4.91 19.63 -4.07
C PHE A 130 5.14 21.07 -4.52
N ASP A 131 4.25 21.97 -4.11
CA ASP A 131 4.49 23.40 -4.22
C ASP A 131 5.45 23.91 -3.10
N HIS A 132 5.71 25.21 -3.11
CA HIS A 132 6.60 25.85 -2.12
C HIS A 132 6.03 25.89 -0.69
N GLU A 133 4.73 25.60 -0.53
CA GLU A 133 4.05 25.47 0.77
C GLU A 133 4.04 24.03 1.27
N GLY A 134 4.55 23.09 0.47
CA GLY A 134 4.60 21.66 0.77
C GLY A 134 3.27 20.92 0.50
N LYS A 135 2.38 21.53 -0.28
CA LYS A 135 1.14 20.88 -0.71
C LYS A 135 1.39 20.07 -1.98
N ALA A 136 0.87 18.84 -2.03
CA ALA A 136 0.92 18.01 -3.22
C ALA A 136 0.11 18.67 -4.37
N ILE A 137 0.74 18.81 -5.54
CA ILE A 137 0.15 19.45 -6.72
C ILE A 137 0.05 18.54 -7.93
N SER A 138 0.87 17.51 -8.00
CA SER A 138 0.77 16.47 -9.02
C SER A 138 1.22 15.11 -8.50
N ILE A 139 0.74 14.06 -9.13
CA ILE A 139 1.17 12.67 -8.89
C ILE A 139 1.28 11.96 -10.23
N GLU A 140 2.41 11.29 -10.50
CA GLU A 140 2.69 10.65 -11.77
C GLU A 140 3.30 9.26 -11.57
N GLU A 141 2.77 8.25 -12.27
CA GLU A 141 3.26 6.87 -12.20
C GLU A 141 4.51 6.71 -13.06
N LYS A 142 5.62 6.31 -12.45
CA LYS A 142 6.89 5.97 -13.10
C LYS A 142 7.30 6.95 -14.21
N PRO A 143 7.42 8.26 -13.89
CA PRO A 143 7.72 9.26 -14.89
C PRO A 143 9.12 9.08 -15.48
N GLU A 144 9.29 9.29 -16.78
CA GLU A 144 10.61 9.32 -17.42
C GLU A 144 11.48 10.49 -16.91
N HIS A 145 10.82 11.58 -16.51
CA HIS A 145 11.46 12.79 -15.98
C HIS A 145 10.81 13.19 -14.65
N PRO A 146 11.19 12.55 -13.53
CA PRO A 146 10.61 12.82 -12.22
C PRO A 146 10.76 14.29 -11.81
N LYS A 147 9.67 14.89 -11.33
CA LYS A 147 9.65 16.29 -10.86
C LYS A 147 10.08 16.43 -9.39
N SER A 148 10.14 15.33 -8.67
CA SER A 148 10.64 15.27 -7.30
C SER A 148 11.24 13.89 -7.00
N ASN A 149 11.88 13.76 -5.83
CA ASN A 149 12.39 12.50 -5.32
C ASN A 149 11.46 11.87 -4.27
N TYR A 150 10.26 12.41 -4.09
CA TYR A 150 9.30 11.84 -3.14
C TYR A 150 8.37 10.87 -3.84
N CYS A 151 8.50 9.58 -3.52
CA CYS A 151 7.61 8.55 -4.00
C CYS A 151 6.44 8.32 -3.03
N VAL A 152 5.32 7.81 -3.56
CA VAL A 152 4.26 7.22 -2.75
C VAL A 152 4.67 5.80 -2.39
N THR A 153 4.68 5.51 -1.10
CA THR A 153 4.97 4.15 -0.60
C THR A 153 3.76 3.24 -0.77
N GLY A 154 3.94 1.94 -0.54
CA GLY A 154 2.85 0.96 -0.63
C GLY A 154 1.93 0.92 0.61
N LEU A 155 1.51 2.09 1.11
CA LEU A 155 0.61 2.21 2.26
C LEU A 155 -0.40 3.33 2.04
N TYR A 156 -1.68 2.98 2.04
CA TYR A 156 -2.79 3.82 1.62
C TYR A 156 -3.95 3.72 2.60
N PHE A 157 -4.64 4.84 2.84
CA PHE A 157 -5.86 4.92 3.64
C PHE A 157 -6.90 5.71 2.86
N TYR A 158 -8.09 5.16 2.70
CA TYR A 158 -9.16 5.76 1.90
C TYR A 158 -10.49 5.74 2.63
N ASP A 159 -11.31 6.72 2.36
CA ASP A 159 -12.73 6.64 2.66
C ASP A 159 -13.44 5.63 1.73
N ASN A 160 -14.70 5.36 1.97
CA ASN A 160 -15.47 4.34 1.25
C ASN A 160 -15.63 4.63 -0.26
N ARG A 161 -15.52 5.88 -0.69
CA ARG A 161 -15.65 6.28 -2.12
C ARG A 161 -14.60 5.63 -3.02
N VAL A 162 -13.53 5.10 -2.45
CA VAL A 162 -12.44 4.44 -3.20
C VAL A 162 -12.95 3.28 -4.06
N VAL A 163 -13.95 2.53 -3.60
CA VAL A 163 -14.51 1.39 -4.34
C VAL A 163 -15.16 1.87 -5.64
N GLU A 164 -15.97 2.93 -5.55
CA GLU A 164 -16.61 3.53 -6.72
C GLU A 164 -15.57 4.12 -7.69
N TYR A 165 -14.58 4.84 -7.15
CA TYR A 165 -13.51 5.40 -7.98
C TYR A 165 -12.72 4.31 -8.70
N ALA A 166 -12.35 3.22 -8.00
CA ALA A 166 -11.65 2.10 -8.61
C ALA A 166 -12.45 1.44 -9.75
N LYS A 167 -13.76 1.27 -9.59
CA LYS A 167 -14.66 0.73 -10.64
C LYS A 167 -14.74 1.60 -11.88
N ASN A 168 -14.55 2.90 -11.74
CA ASN A 168 -14.62 3.86 -12.83
C ASN A 168 -13.26 4.19 -13.47
N LEU A 169 -12.15 3.63 -12.94
CA LEU A 169 -10.83 3.77 -13.55
C LEU A 169 -10.79 3.12 -14.92
N LYS A 170 -9.99 3.72 -15.79
CA LYS A 170 -9.63 3.13 -17.09
C LYS A 170 -8.23 2.54 -16.98
N PRO A 171 -7.97 1.39 -17.60
CA PRO A 171 -6.63 0.85 -17.66
C PRO A 171 -5.65 1.86 -18.29
N SER A 172 -4.46 1.95 -17.71
CA SER A 172 -3.36 2.76 -18.22
C SER A 172 -2.83 2.23 -19.55
N ALA A 173 -1.84 2.89 -20.14
CA ALA A 173 -1.13 2.40 -21.31
C ALA A 173 -0.45 1.02 -21.08
N ARG A 174 -0.23 0.64 -19.82
CA ARG A 174 0.28 -0.69 -19.42
C ARG A 174 -0.82 -1.74 -19.29
N GLY A 175 -2.10 -1.35 -19.44
CA GLY A 175 -3.25 -2.23 -19.25
C GLY A 175 -3.65 -2.45 -17.79
N GLU A 176 -3.12 -1.65 -16.86
CA GLU A 176 -3.32 -1.77 -15.43
C GLU A 176 -4.23 -0.68 -14.85
N LEU A 177 -5.03 -1.02 -13.85
CA LEU A 177 -5.76 -0.06 -13.01
C LEU A 177 -4.78 0.50 -11.97
N GLU A 178 -4.21 1.65 -12.29
CA GLU A 178 -3.13 2.24 -11.49
C GLU A 178 -3.64 2.84 -10.19
N ILE A 179 -2.94 2.52 -9.10
CA ILE A 179 -3.21 3.17 -7.80
C ILE A 179 -2.90 4.67 -7.85
N THR A 180 -1.94 5.07 -8.69
CA THR A 180 -1.59 6.47 -8.90
C THR A 180 -2.73 7.26 -9.53
N ASP A 181 -3.49 6.67 -10.47
CA ASP A 181 -4.67 7.31 -11.06
C ASP A 181 -5.80 7.44 -10.04
N LEU A 182 -5.96 6.45 -9.16
CA LEU A 182 -6.88 6.52 -8.05
C LEU A 182 -6.53 7.67 -7.08
N ASN A 183 -5.26 7.78 -6.69
CA ASN A 183 -4.76 8.87 -5.87
C ASN A 183 -4.94 10.24 -6.53
N ARG A 184 -4.80 10.31 -7.86
CA ARG A 184 -5.00 11.54 -8.65
C ARG A 184 -6.45 12.05 -8.53
N ILE A 185 -7.45 11.16 -8.49
CA ILE A 185 -8.84 11.56 -8.28
C ILE A 185 -9.01 12.30 -6.96
N TYR A 186 -8.41 11.81 -5.86
CA TYR A 186 -8.44 12.49 -4.58
C TYR A 186 -7.64 13.80 -4.60
N LEU A 187 -6.49 13.82 -5.27
CA LEU A 187 -5.67 15.03 -5.42
C LEU A 187 -6.43 16.16 -6.14
N GLU A 188 -7.08 15.85 -7.27
CA GLU A 188 -7.86 16.81 -8.06
C GLU A 188 -9.06 17.38 -7.30
N LYS A 189 -9.61 16.60 -6.35
CA LYS A 189 -10.66 17.05 -5.44
C LYS A 189 -10.12 17.86 -4.23
N GLY A 190 -8.80 17.93 -4.06
CA GLY A 190 -8.17 18.55 -2.89
C GLY A 190 -8.30 17.71 -1.61
N GLU A 191 -8.56 16.43 -1.75
CA GLU A 191 -8.86 15.47 -0.68
C GLU A 191 -7.73 14.42 -0.52
N LEU A 192 -6.54 14.62 -1.09
CA LEU A 192 -5.36 13.77 -0.89
C LEU A 192 -4.43 14.40 0.14
N ASN A 193 -4.26 13.75 1.28
CA ASN A 193 -3.22 14.06 2.25
C ASN A 193 -1.97 13.21 1.98
N VAL A 194 -0.82 13.84 1.84
CA VAL A 194 0.48 13.17 1.69
C VAL A 194 1.28 13.35 2.97
N GLU A 195 1.42 12.28 3.74
CA GLU A 195 2.19 12.26 4.99
C GLU A 195 3.65 11.90 4.70
N LEU A 196 4.58 12.85 4.79
CA LEU A 196 5.99 12.58 4.52
C LEU A 196 6.65 11.85 5.68
N LEU A 197 7.23 10.70 5.38
CA LEU A 197 8.11 9.94 6.27
C LEU A 197 9.52 10.54 6.17
N GLY A 198 9.89 11.37 7.16
CA GLY A 198 11.19 12.05 7.20
C GLY A 198 12.29 11.21 7.84
N GLN A 199 13.36 11.88 8.28
CA GLN A 199 14.48 11.25 8.99
C GLN A 199 14.00 10.48 10.23
N GLY A 200 14.51 9.28 10.43
CA GLY A 200 14.09 8.38 11.53
C GLY A 200 12.99 7.39 11.14
N PHE A 201 12.52 7.44 9.89
CA PHE A 201 11.71 6.38 9.29
C PHE A 201 12.54 5.60 8.27
N THR A 202 12.24 4.33 8.18
CA THR A 202 12.75 3.43 7.14
C THR A 202 11.58 2.84 6.41
N TRP A 203 11.58 2.97 5.11
CA TRP A 203 10.70 2.25 4.20
C TRP A 203 11.55 1.43 3.25
N LEU A 204 11.21 0.17 3.10
CA LEU A 204 11.88 -0.77 2.20
C LEU A 204 10.82 -1.40 1.29
N ASP A 205 11.01 -1.25 -0.01
CA ASP A 205 10.33 -2.02 -1.03
C ASP A 205 11.18 -3.28 -1.32
N THR A 206 10.70 -4.44 -0.87
CA THR A 206 11.44 -5.70 -1.00
C THR A 206 11.10 -6.47 -2.28
N GLY A 207 10.62 -5.79 -3.30
CA GLY A 207 10.24 -6.37 -4.60
C GLY A 207 11.41 -6.91 -5.43
N THR A 208 12.66 -6.48 -5.14
CA THR A 208 13.87 -6.97 -5.82
C THR A 208 14.75 -7.81 -4.89
N HIS A 209 15.67 -8.61 -5.48
CA HIS A 209 16.63 -9.38 -4.69
C HIS A 209 17.59 -8.50 -3.89
N GLU A 210 18.01 -7.38 -4.44
CA GLU A 210 18.92 -6.43 -3.79
C GLU A 210 18.24 -5.78 -2.58
N SER A 211 17.03 -5.24 -2.77
CA SER A 211 16.26 -4.64 -1.68
C SER A 211 15.87 -5.64 -0.59
N LEU A 212 15.70 -6.92 -0.94
CA LEU A 212 15.48 -7.98 0.04
C LEU A 212 16.71 -8.22 0.93
N VAL A 213 17.93 -8.17 0.37
CA VAL A 213 19.18 -8.30 1.13
C VAL A 213 19.36 -7.11 2.07
N GLU A 214 19.07 -5.90 1.61
CA GLU A 214 19.09 -4.70 2.44
C GLU A 214 18.10 -4.80 3.61
N ALA A 215 16.87 -5.21 3.33
CA ALA A 215 15.86 -5.43 4.36
C ALA A 215 16.28 -6.48 5.40
N THR A 216 16.92 -7.57 4.95
CA THR A 216 17.43 -8.62 5.84
C THR A 216 18.53 -8.09 6.76
N ASN A 217 19.41 -7.21 6.26
CA ASN A 217 20.46 -6.59 7.07
C ASN A 217 19.92 -5.54 8.03
N PHE A 218 18.82 -4.86 7.69
CA PHE A 218 18.18 -3.88 8.55
C PHE A 218 17.45 -4.51 9.74
N VAL A 219 16.87 -5.69 9.57
CA VAL A 219 16.07 -6.39 10.60
C VAL A 219 16.94 -7.20 11.58
N LYS A 220 18.24 -7.37 11.31
CA LYS A 220 19.20 -8.00 12.25
C LYS A 220 19.60 -7.07 13.37
#